data_847656347115b8de7db0d9e56ad21623
#
_entry.id   847656347115b8de7db0d9e56ad21623
#
_cell.length_a   1.000
_cell.length_b   1.000
_cell.length_c   1.000
_cell.angle_alpha   90.00
_cell.angle_beta   90.00
_cell.angle_gamma   90.00
#
_symmetry.space_group_name_H-M   'P 1'
#
loop_
_entity.id
_entity.type
_entity.pdbx_description
1 polymer ?
#
loop_
_entity_poly.entity_id
_entity_poly.type
_entity_poly.pdbx_seq_one_letter_code
_entity_poly.pdbx_strand_id
1 'polypeptide(L)'
;ASDVYKRQESTEESPKYQTREQYLAKGKEIYEWGVENLLDKKTGRIADSRHGNGNPAWKAHVYNQATFIGASVLLYKATKEKRYLDNAILAADYTVNEMSAKHNLLPFERGIEQGIYTAIFAEYIAMLVYDCGQTQYIPFLKRNIESGWANRDKTCLLYTSDAADE
;
A
#
# COMPACT_ATOMS: atom_id res chain seq x y z
N ALA A 1 -5.01 5.53 -15.28
CA ALA A 1 -6.13 4.73 -15.84
C ALA A 1 -6.05 4.67 -17.37
N SER A 2 -5.77 5.80 -18.06
CA SER A 2 -5.73 5.82 -19.53
C SER A 2 -4.62 4.95 -20.15
N ASP A 3 -3.47 4.81 -19.51
CA ASP A 3 -2.33 4.07 -20.07
C ASP A 3 -2.47 2.55 -19.93
N VAL A 4 -3.20 2.09 -18.91
CA VAL A 4 -3.52 0.66 -18.75
C VAL A 4 -4.53 0.23 -19.81
N TYR A 5 -5.56 1.04 -20.09
CA TYR A 5 -6.54 0.77 -21.14
C TYR A 5 -5.92 0.85 -22.54
N LYS A 6 -5.05 1.83 -22.81
CA LYS A 6 -4.34 1.92 -24.10
C LYS A 6 -3.40 0.75 -24.36
N ARG A 7 -2.80 0.16 -23.31
CA ARG A 7 -2.01 -1.08 -23.44
C ARG A 7 -2.84 -2.32 -23.75
N GLN A 8 -4.11 -2.33 -23.40
CA GLN A 8 -5.02 -3.43 -23.79
C GLN A 8 -5.45 -3.34 -25.25
N GLU A 9 -5.45 -2.14 -25.84
CA GLU A 9 -5.82 -1.92 -27.24
C GLU A 9 -4.61 -1.90 -28.18
N SER A 10 -3.37 -1.72 -27.66
CA SER A 10 -2.17 -1.62 -28.48
C SER A 10 -1.61 -2.99 -28.81
N THR A 11 -1.86 -3.39 -30.01
CA THR A 11 -0.99 -4.16 -30.92
C THR A 11 -0.55 -5.57 -30.54
N GLU A 12 -0.51 -6.40 -31.55
CA GLU A 12 -0.10 -7.80 -31.63
C GLU A 12 1.30 -8.13 -31.03
N GLU A 13 2.04 -7.14 -30.54
CA GLU A 13 3.41 -7.32 -30.01
C GLU A 13 3.54 -7.26 -28.47
N SER A 14 2.48 -6.98 -27.74
CA SER A 14 2.54 -7.06 -26.27
C SER A 14 2.59 -8.53 -25.85
N PRO A 15 3.53 -8.92 -24.97
CA PRO A 15 3.56 -10.29 -24.47
C PRO A 15 2.24 -10.57 -23.74
N LYS A 16 1.33 -11.25 -24.41
CA LYS A 16 0.06 -11.71 -23.83
C LYS A 16 0.38 -12.88 -22.93
N TYR A 17 0.42 -12.65 -21.62
CA TYR A 17 0.30 -13.77 -20.70
C TYR A 17 -1.07 -14.41 -20.94
N GLN A 18 -1.10 -15.70 -21.18
CA GLN A 18 -2.33 -16.37 -21.58
C GLN A 18 -2.98 -17.14 -20.45
N THR A 19 -2.19 -17.47 -19.41
CA THR A 19 -2.68 -18.27 -18.29
C THR A 19 -2.52 -17.56 -16.95
N ARG A 20 -3.35 -17.96 -15.99
CA ARG A 20 -3.27 -17.51 -14.60
C ARG A 20 -1.90 -17.81 -13.99
N GLU A 21 -1.32 -18.95 -14.32
CA GLU A 21 -0.02 -19.41 -13.83
C GLU A 21 1.10 -18.47 -14.30
N GLN A 22 1.07 -18.03 -15.56
CA GLN A 22 2.05 -17.09 -16.12
C GLN A 22 1.96 -15.73 -15.44
N TYR A 23 0.75 -15.19 -15.21
CA TYR A 23 0.55 -13.96 -14.46
C TYR A 23 1.05 -14.08 -13.02
N LEU A 24 0.73 -15.20 -12.35
CA LEU A 24 1.19 -15.44 -10.98
C LEU A 24 2.71 -15.56 -10.89
N ALA A 25 3.33 -16.28 -11.83
CA ALA A 25 4.79 -16.40 -11.87
C ALA A 25 5.46 -15.04 -12.05
N LYS A 26 4.94 -14.21 -12.96
CA LYS A 26 5.46 -12.84 -13.17
C LYS A 26 5.22 -11.92 -11.97
N GLY A 27 4.06 -12.02 -11.34
CA GLY A 27 3.75 -11.30 -10.11
C GLY A 27 4.70 -11.66 -8.97
N LYS A 28 5.00 -12.95 -8.79
CA LYS A 28 6.00 -13.42 -7.82
C LYS A 28 7.40 -12.86 -8.13
N GLU A 29 7.85 -12.92 -9.37
CA GLU A 29 9.16 -12.39 -9.79
C GLU A 29 9.31 -10.90 -9.41
N ILE A 30 8.32 -10.08 -9.75
CA ILE A 30 8.31 -8.65 -9.44
C ILE A 30 8.28 -8.42 -7.92
N TYR A 31 7.47 -9.18 -7.21
CA TYR A 31 7.37 -9.09 -5.76
C TYR A 31 8.69 -9.44 -5.06
N GLU A 32 9.34 -10.53 -5.45
CA GLU A 32 10.64 -10.94 -4.87
C GLU A 32 11.71 -9.87 -5.11
N TRP A 33 11.72 -9.27 -6.31
CA TRP A 33 12.61 -8.15 -6.58
C TRP A 33 12.35 -6.99 -5.61
N GLY A 34 11.08 -6.66 -5.35
CA GLY A 34 10.68 -5.64 -4.38
C GLY A 34 11.13 -5.97 -2.95
N VAL A 35 10.96 -7.22 -2.53
CA VAL A 35 11.41 -7.69 -1.20
C VAL A 35 12.92 -7.58 -1.04
N GLU A 36 13.69 -7.89 -2.07
CA GLU A 36 15.16 -7.85 -2.01
C GLU A 36 15.72 -6.43 -2.09
N ASN A 37 15.04 -5.54 -2.79
CA ASN A 37 15.60 -4.23 -3.15
C ASN A 37 14.95 -3.05 -2.42
N LEU A 38 13.72 -3.19 -1.93
CA LEU A 38 12.93 -2.09 -1.36
C LEU A 38 12.44 -2.36 0.06
N LEU A 39 12.39 -3.62 0.53
CA LEU A 39 11.92 -3.93 1.87
C LEU A 39 13.07 -3.95 2.88
N ASP A 40 12.97 -3.15 3.92
CA ASP A 40 13.74 -3.36 5.14
C ASP A 40 13.09 -4.51 5.94
N LYS A 41 13.67 -5.69 5.85
CA LYS A 41 13.16 -6.92 6.49
C LYS A 41 13.17 -6.85 8.02
N LYS A 42 13.87 -5.88 8.61
CA LYS A 42 13.93 -5.70 10.08
C LYS A 42 12.77 -4.85 10.59
N THR A 43 12.42 -3.82 9.84
CA THR A 43 11.43 -2.83 10.30
C THR A 43 10.10 -2.91 9.58
N GLY A 44 10.06 -3.44 8.35
CA GLY A 44 8.88 -3.41 7.49
C GLY A 44 8.76 -2.14 6.64
N ARG A 45 9.78 -1.26 6.70
CA ARG A 45 9.81 -0.05 5.89
C ARG A 45 9.99 -0.38 4.42
N ILE A 46 9.20 0.25 3.56
CA ILE A 46 9.35 0.16 2.11
C ILE A 46 10.01 1.43 1.60
N ALA A 47 11.11 1.28 0.86
CA ALA A 47 11.78 2.38 0.19
C ALA A 47 10.92 2.92 -0.96
N ASP A 48 11.04 4.22 -1.21
CA ASP A 48 10.30 4.89 -2.29
C ASP A 48 10.73 4.39 -3.67
N SER A 49 12.04 4.29 -3.88
CA SER A 49 12.60 3.88 -5.16
C SER A 49 14.01 3.36 -5.03
N ARG A 50 14.47 2.69 -6.09
CA ARG A 50 15.87 2.34 -6.31
C ARG A 50 16.21 2.56 -7.79
N HIS A 51 17.17 3.41 -8.05
CA HIS A 51 17.61 3.70 -9.41
C HIS A 51 18.90 2.96 -9.77
N GLY A 52 18.84 2.15 -10.83
CA GLY A 52 19.97 1.35 -11.29
C GLY A 52 20.55 0.48 -10.17
N ASN A 53 21.88 0.52 -10.01
CA ASN A 53 22.61 -0.19 -8.95
C ASN A 53 22.81 0.66 -7.68
N GLY A 54 22.12 1.78 -7.56
CA GLY A 54 22.20 2.68 -6.41
C GLY A 54 21.56 2.12 -5.14
N ASN A 55 21.72 2.84 -4.03
CA ASN A 55 21.06 2.52 -2.78
C ASN A 55 19.55 2.85 -2.85
N PRO A 56 18.70 2.13 -2.12
CA PRO A 56 17.30 2.46 -2.00
C PRO A 56 17.09 3.85 -1.38
N ALA A 57 16.12 4.60 -1.89
CA ALA A 57 15.68 5.86 -1.29
C ALA A 57 14.72 5.56 -0.14
N TRP A 58 15.21 5.63 1.08
CA TRP A 58 14.50 5.22 2.28
C TRP A 58 13.48 6.26 2.80
N LYS A 59 12.92 7.10 1.95
CA LYS A 59 11.79 7.92 2.30
C LYS A 59 10.53 7.04 2.30
N ALA A 60 9.90 6.85 3.45
CA ALA A 60 8.68 6.07 3.53
C ALA A 60 7.47 6.92 3.13
N HIS A 61 6.65 6.40 2.23
CA HIS A 61 5.36 6.97 1.85
C HIS A 61 4.24 5.97 2.15
N VAL A 62 3.07 6.48 2.53
CA VAL A 62 1.93 5.64 2.89
C VAL A 62 1.51 4.75 1.71
N TYR A 63 1.53 5.26 0.48
CA TYR A 63 1.15 4.47 -0.70
C TYR A 63 2.11 3.32 -0.99
N ASN A 64 3.41 3.49 -0.74
CA ASN A 64 4.40 2.41 -0.94
C ASN A 64 4.16 1.26 0.05
N GLN A 65 3.93 1.59 1.32
CA GLN A 65 3.54 0.59 2.32
C GLN A 65 2.24 -0.12 1.90
N ALA A 66 1.25 0.66 1.50
CA ALA A 66 -0.06 0.17 1.09
C ALA A 66 0.00 -0.80 -0.09
N THR A 67 0.67 -0.42 -1.17
CA THR A 67 0.79 -1.26 -2.37
C THR A 67 1.56 -2.55 -2.09
N PHE A 68 2.57 -2.49 -1.23
CA PHE A 68 3.30 -3.68 -0.78
C PHE A 68 2.41 -4.61 0.06
N ILE A 69 1.61 -4.07 0.99
CA ILE A 69 0.61 -4.83 1.75
C ILE A 69 -0.37 -5.52 0.79
N GLY A 70 -0.92 -4.77 -0.17
CA GLY A 70 -1.86 -5.30 -1.16
C GLY A 70 -1.27 -6.44 -2.00
N ALA A 71 -0.06 -6.25 -2.54
CA ALA A 71 0.63 -7.28 -3.31
C ALA A 71 0.87 -8.54 -2.47
N SER A 72 1.28 -8.36 -1.21
CA SER A 72 1.51 -9.46 -0.27
C SER A 72 0.22 -10.23 0.04
N VAL A 73 -0.89 -9.53 0.31
CA VAL A 73 -2.20 -10.16 0.56
C VAL A 73 -2.67 -10.94 -0.66
N LEU A 74 -2.57 -10.36 -1.86
CA LEU A 74 -2.99 -11.03 -3.10
C LEU A 74 -2.17 -12.30 -3.36
N LEU A 75 -0.85 -12.27 -3.16
CA LEU A 75 0.00 -13.44 -3.29
C LEU A 75 -0.31 -14.49 -2.22
N TYR A 76 -0.55 -14.08 -0.97
CA TYR A 76 -1.00 -15.01 0.07
C TYR A 76 -2.34 -15.67 -0.30
N LYS A 77 -3.31 -14.91 -0.80
CA LYS A 77 -4.60 -15.48 -1.24
C LYS A 77 -4.43 -16.49 -2.36
N ALA A 78 -3.52 -16.22 -3.29
CA ALA A 78 -3.28 -17.07 -4.45
C ALA A 78 -2.48 -18.36 -4.12
N THR A 79 -1.54 -18.27 -3.16
CA THR A 79 -0.56 -19.35 -2.93
C THR A 79 -0.70 -20.05 -1.58
N LYS A 80 -1.28 -19.36 -0.60
CA LYS A 80 -1.31 -19.74 0.83
C LYS A 80 0.06 -19.83 1.50
N GLU A 81 1.11 -19.33 0.86
CA GLU A 81 2.44 -19.25 1.44
C GLU A 81 2.49 -18.19 2.54
N LYS A 82 2.73 -18.61 3.78
CA LYS A 82 2.68 -17.76 4.99
C LYS A 82 3.59 -16.54 4.93
N ARG A 83 4.74 -16.64 4.26
CA ARG A 83 5.72 -15.55 4.12
C ARG A 83 5.12 -14.26 3.54
N TYR A 84 4.15 -14.37 2.64
CA TYR A 84 3.47 -13.21 2.08
C TYR A 84 2.60 -12.52 3.14
N LEU A 85 1.88 -13.29 3.94
CA LEU A 85 1.10 -12.72 5.05
C LEU A 85 2.01 -12.07 6.10
N ASP A 86 3.12 -12.71 6.46
CA ASP A 86 4.09 -12.15 7.41
C ASP A 86 4.66 -10.82 6.91
N ASN A 87 4.98 -10.71 5.62
CA ASN A 87 5.45 -9.47 5.02
C ASN A 87 4.37 -8.37 5.00
N ALA A 88 3.11 -8.74 4.75
CA ALA A 88 1.99 -7.78 4.82
C ALA A 88 1.82 -7.22 6.24
N ILE A 89 1.87 -8.08 7.25
CA ILE A 89 1.80 -7.70 8.66
C ILE A 89 2.96 -6.79 9.03
N LEU A 90 4.18 -7.15 8.66
CA LEU A 90 5.39 -6.38 8.95
C LEU A 90 5.30 -4.95 8.39
N ALA A 91 4.85 -4.80 7.13
CA ALA A 91 4.66 -3.49 6.51
C ALA A 91 3.50 -2.69 7.12
N ALA A 92 2.42 -3.37 7.51
CA ALA A 92 1.30 -2.74 8.21
C ALA A 92 1.69 -2.25 9.60
N ASP A 93 2.43 -3.05 10.35
CA ASP A 93 2.95 -2.68 11.67
C ASP A 93 3.87 -1.46 11.61
N TYR A 94 4.75 -1.39 10.59
CA TYR A 94 5.57 -0.20 10.37
C TYR A 94 4.72 1.05 10.14
N THR A 95 3.68 0.95 9.32
CA THR A 95 2.78 2.08 9.03
C THR A 95 2.04 2.55 10.30
N VAL A 96 1.50 1.61 11.05
CA VAL A 96 0.69 1.91 12.25
C VAL A 96 1.56 2.41 13.41
N ASN A 97 2.71 1.80 13.64
CA ASN A 97 3.50 2.06 14.85
C ASN A 97 4.58 3.11 14.65
N GLU A 98 5.20 3.17 13.45
CA GLU A 98 6.31 4.08 13.19
C GLU A 98 5.86 5.33 12.42
N MET A 99 5.19 5.16 11.29
CA MET A 99 4.77 6.31 10.47
C MET A 99 3.68 7.12 11.17
N SER A 100 2.81 6.47 11.93
CA SER A 100 1.67 7.09 12.64
C SER A 100 1.95 7.41 14.12
N ALA A 101 3.20 7.26 14.59
CA ALA A 101 3.57 7.36 16.01
C ALA A 101 3.18 8.69 16.64
N LYS A 102 3.28 9.80 15.91
CA LYS A 102 3.08 11.16 16.45
C LYS A 102 1.65 11.41 16.95
N HIS A 103 0.64 10.96 16.18
CA HIS A 103 -0.78 11.24 16.46
C HIS A 103 -1.65 9.99 16.49
N ASN A 104 -1.06 8.82 16.29
CA ASN A 104 -1.79 7.57 16.10
C ASN A 104 -2.83 7.63 14.95
N LEU A 105 -2.50 8.45 13.95
CA LEU A 105 -3.19 8.66 12.69
C LEU A 105 -2.19 8.55 11.55
N LEU A 106 -2.67 8.24 10.34
CA LEU A 106 -1.83 8.27 9.14
C LEU A 106 -1.18 9.65 9.00
N PRO A 107 0.10 9.69 8.63
CA PRO A 107 0.80 10.96 8.44
C PRO A 107 0.17 11.75 7.29
N PHE A 108 0.10 13.05 7.49
CA PHE A 108 -0.25 13.97 6.41
C PHE A 108 0.91 14.07 5.42
N GLU A 109 0.67 13.69 4.19
CA GLU A 109 1.65 13.81 3.11
C GLU A 109 1.28 15.00 2.23
N ARG A 110 2.14 16.02 2.20
CA ARG A 110 1.92 17.24 1.40
C ARG A 110 2.07 16.95 -0.08
N GLY A 111 1.18 17.49 -0.89
CA GLY A 111 1.22 17.38 -2.34
C GLY A 111 -0.17 17.28 -2.96
N ILE A 112 -0.23 17.31 -4.28
CA ILE A 112 -1.49 17.26 -5.03
C ILE A 112 -2.22 15.91 -4.84
N GLU A 113 -1.47 14.84 -4.58
CA GLU A 113 -2.00 13.45 -4.54
C GLU A 113 -2.22 12.90 -3.13
N GLN A 114 -2.09 13.72 -2.11
CA GLN A 114 -2.09 13.28 -0.70
C GLN A 114 -3.35 12.49 -0.28
N GLY A 115 -4.52 12.86 -0.76
CA GLY A 115 -5.76 12.14 -0.48
C GLY A 115 -5.79 10.73 -1.09
N ILE A 116 -5.12 10.53 -2.22
CA ILE A 116 -5.04 9.24 -2.91
C ILE A 116 -4.21 8.24 -2.09
N TYR A 117 -3.14 8.67 -1.45
CA TYR A 117 -2.27 7.79 -0.67
C TYR A 117 -2.99 7.14 0.51
N THR A 118 -3.80 7.92 1.22
CA THR A 118 -4.64 7.43 2.31
C THR A 118 -5.71 6.46 1.82
N ALA A 119 -6.32 6.73 0.66
CA ALA A 119 -7.32 5.85 0.05
C ALA A 119 -6.71 4.50 -0.36
N ILE A 120 -5.52 4.49 -0.95
CA ILE A 120 -4.79 3.27 -1.31
C ILE A 120 -4.48 2.44 -0.05
N PHE A 121 -4.06 3.10 1.03
CA PHE A 121 -3.82 2.40 2.29
C PHE A 121 -5.11 1.80 2.86
N ALA A 122 -6.20 2.56 2.87
CA ALA A 122 -7.48 2.08 3.38
C ALA A 122 -7.97 0.83 2.63
N GLU A 123 -7.81 0.78 1.30
CA GLU A 123 -8.16 -0.38 0.48
C GLU A 123 -7.36 -1.62 0.88
N TYR A 124 -6.03 -1.53 0.88
CA TYR A 124 -5.20 -2.71 1.08
C TYR A 124 -5.12 -3.18 2.53
N ILE A 125 -5.20 -2.26 3.51
CA ILE A 125 -5.30 -2.68 4.90
C ILE A 125 -6.66 -3.34 5.20
N ALA A 126 -7.74 -2.90 4.53
CA ALA A 126 -9.03 -3.56 4.64
C ALA A 126 -8.96 -5.00 4.11
N MET A 127 -8.28 -5.25 3.00
CA MET A 127 -8.04 -6.61 2.51
C MET A 127 -7.28 -7.46 3.53
N LEU A 128 -6.24 -6.90 4.18
CA LEU A 128 -5.48 -7.59 5.23
C LEU A 128 -6.37 -7.95 6.43
N VAL A 129 -7.28 -7.04 6.81
CA VAL A 129 -8.23 -7.26 7.90
C VAL A 129 -9.29 -8.31 7.53
N TYR A 130 -10.01 -8.09 6.42
CA TYR A 130 -11.19 -8.91 6.09
C TYR A 130 -10.82 -10.25 5.44
N ASP A 131 -9.84 -10.27 4.54
CA ASP A 131 -9.50 -11.48 3.79
C ASP A 131 -8.48 -12.36 4.53
N CYS A 132 -7.68 -11.76 5.42
CA CYS A 132 -6.63 -12.46 6.17
C CYS A 132 -6.87 -12.48 7.69
N GLY A 133 -7.97 -11.91 8.17
CA GLY A 133 -8.37 -11.97 9.59
C GLY A 133 -7.50 -11.15 10.54
N GLN A 134 -6.73 -10.15 10.05
CA GLN A 134 -5.82 -9.35 10.87
C GLN A 134 -6.56 -8.20 11.55
N THR A 135 -7.44 -8.52 12.49
CA THR A 135 -8.39 -7.59 13.14
C THR A 135 -7.72 -6.57 14.08
N GLN A 136 -6.46 -6.75 14.44
CA GLN A 136 -5.70 -5.81 15.29
C GLN A 136 -5.58 -4.40 14.71
N TYR A 137 -5.77 -4.24 13.40
CA TYR A 137 -5.73 -2.93 12.73
C TYR A 137 -7.05 -2.16 12.76
N ILE A 138 -8.16 -2.79 13.16
CA ILE A 138 -9.50 -2.16 13.20
C ILE A 138 -9.52 -0.90 14.10
N PRO A 139 -8.94 -0.90 15.31
CA PRO A 139 -8.95 0.31 16.13
C PRO A 139 -8.22 1.49 15.50
N PHE A 140 -7.12 1.24 14.77
CA PHE A 140 -6.39 2.26 14.02
C PHE A 140 -7.24 2.83 12.87
N LEU A 141 -7.87 1.95 12.09
CA LEU A 141 -8.77 2.37 11.00
C LEU A 141 -9.92 3.23 11.51
N LYS A 142 -10.56 2.82 12.61
CA LYS A 142 -11.67 3.59 13.23
C LYS A 142 -11.22 4.99 13.60
N ARG A 143 -10.07 5.15 14.25
CA ARG A 143 -9.54 6.48 14.63
C ARG A 143 -9.30 7.36 13.40
N ASN A 144 -8.74 6.82 12.33
CA ASN A 144 -8.52 7.58 11.10
C ASN A 144 -9.84 8.01 10.45
N ILE A 145 -10.85 7.15 10.41
CA ILE A 145 -12.19 7.47 9.90
C ILE A 145 -12.85 8.53 10.77
N GLU A 146 -12.82 8.39 12.08
CA GLU A 146 -13.42 9.34 13.03
C GLU A 146 -12.75 10.71 12.93
N SER A 147 -11.42 10.76 12.84
CA SER A 147 -10.66 12.00 12.64
C SER A 147 -11.03 12.66 11.32
N GLY A 148 -11.01 11.92 10.21
CA GLY A 148 -11.40 12.44 8.89
C GLY A 148 -12.84 12.94 8.88
N TRP A 149 -13.76 12.22 9.51
CA TRP A 149 -15.15 12.63 9.62
C TRP A 149 -15.34 13.91 10.44
N ALA A 150 -14.63 14.04 11.56
CA ALA A 150 -14.68 15.21 12.43
C ALA A 150 -14.19 16.47 11.70
N ASN A 151 -13.15 16.34 10.89
CA ASN A 151 -12.45 17.42 10.20
C ASN A 151 -12.93 17.67 8.75
N ARG A 152 -13.99 16.99 8.33
CA ARG A 152 -14.51 17.18 6.97
C ARG A 152 -15.08 18.59 6.77
N ASP A 153 -14.95 19.14 5.58
CA ASP A 153 -15.66 20.36 5.21
C ASP A 153 -17.17 20.09 5.16
N LYS A 154 -17.91 20.80 6.02
CA LYS A 154 -19.36 20.62 6.14
C LYS A 154 -20.15 21.30 5.04
N THR A 155 -19.53 22.24 4.30
CA THR A 155 -20.17 23.01 3.23
C THR A 155 -20.07 22.32 1.89
N CYS A 156 -18.92 21.74 1.54
CA CYS A 156 -18.74 21.08 0.25
C CYS A 156 -18.65 19.56 0.32
N LEU A 157 -18.84 18.97 1.50
CA LEU A 157 -18.74 17.51 1.74
C LEU A 157 -17.40 16.89 1.33
N LEU A 158 -16.41 17.71 1.01
CA LEU A 158 -15.05 17.29 0.70
C LEU A 158 -14.23 17.18 1.99
N TYR A 159 -13.39 16.17 2.05
CA TYR A 159 -12.42 16.05 3.13
C TYR A 159 -11.32 17.09 2.92
N THR A 160 -11.10 17.95 3.89
CA THR A 160 -9.90 18.75 3.94
C THR A 160 -8.90 18.05 4.85
N SER A 161 -7.77 17.66 4.28
CA SER A 161 -6.70 16.97 5.01
C SER A 161 -5.93 17.91 5.94
N ASP A 162 -6.16 19.24 5.84
CA ASP A 162 -5.43 20.26 6.59
C ASP A 162 -5.88 20.39 8.05
N ALA A 163 -6.98 19.78 8.43
CA ALA A 163 -7.55 19.90 9.76
C ALA A 163 -6.89 19.01 10.84
N ALA A 164 -5.87 18.22 10.47
CA ALA A 164 -5.13 17.38 11.42
C ALA A 164 -3.89 18.06 12.03
N ASP A 165 -3.54 19.28 11.58
CA ASP A 165 -2.35 20.03 12.03
C ASP A 165 -2.64 21.21 12.96
N GLU A 166 -3.92 21.45 13.35
CA GLU A 166 -4.31 22.39 14.42
C GLU A 166 -4.58 21.63 15.77
#